data_971464e05b8cd5a106360e2cb569a8e2
#
_entry.id   971464e05b8cd5a106360e2cb569a8e2
#
_cell.length_a   1.000
_cell.length_b   1.000
_cell.length_c   1.000
_cell.angle_alpha   90.00
_cell.angle_beta   90.00
_cell.angle_gamma   90.00
#
_symmetry.space_group_name_H-M   'P 1'
#
loop_
_entity.id
_entity.type
_entity.pdbx_description
1 polymer ?
#
loop_
_entity_poly.entity_id
_entity_poly.type
_entity_poly.pdbx_seq_one_letter_code
_entity_poly.pdbx_strand_id
1 'polypeptide(L)'
;MNIYDNIEQLEMPTSVALGHFDGLHTGHQLVINNAVKCKRQGLSPVVFTFKQNPSCVLTPKKIPYLYDNSVKCEYIEKLGVEHLFNIDFTTVMNMSANDFVTEILHKKLNAKRVYCGFNYHFGSGGIANCETLRDLCSDLDIEVVALPPAMFNDEPISSTRIRHYIK
;
A
#
# COMPACT_ATOMS: atom_id res chain seq x y z
N MET A 1 1.93 11.30 -13.07
CA MET A 1 1.13 10.57 -12.03
C MET A 1 0.06 11.49 -11.47
N ASN A 2 -1.16 10.98 -11.31
CA ASN A 2 -2.24 11.70 -10.63
C ASN A 2 -2.18 11.41 -9.13
N ILE A 3 -2.20 12.47 -8.30
CA ILE A 3 -2.15 12.35 -6.84
C ILE A 3 -3.51 12.72 -6.27
N TYR A 4 -4.07 11.85 -5.43
CA TYR A 4 -5.39 11.99 -4.81
C TYR A 4 -5.23 12.11 -3.29
N ASP A 5 -5.79 13.17 -2.73
CA ASP A 5 -5.88 13.39 -1.28
C ASP A 5 -7.14 12.76 -0.67
N ASN A 6 -8.10 12.42 -1.50
CA ASN A 6 -9.35 11.77 -1.13
C ASN A 6 -9.57 10.52 -1.96
N ILE A 7 -10.48 9.65 -1.51
CA ILE A 7 -10.79 8.41 -2.22
C ILE A 7 -11.79 8.72 -3.33
N GLU A 8 -11.29 8.75 -4.55
CA GLU A 8 -12.06 8.96 -5.77
C GLU A 8 -12.29 7.65 -6.52
N GLN A 9 -13.27 7.63 -7.40
CA GLN A 9 -13.56 6.46 -8.22
C GLN A 9 -12.73 6.46 -9.50
N LEU A 10 -12.13 5.31 -9.80
CA LEU A 10 -11.44 5.05 -11.07
C LEU A 10 -12.30 4.13 -11.95
N GLU A 11 -12.50 4.53 -13.20
CA GLU A 11 -13.32 3.75 -14.16
C GLU A 11 -12.53 2.61 -14.80
N MET A 12 -11.22 2.78 -15.00
CA MET A 12 -10.37 1.76 -15.59
C MET A 12 -10.02 0.64 -14.60
N PRO A 13 -9.79 -0.60 -15.08
CA PRO A 13 -9.32 -1.69 -14.22
C PRO A 13 -7.90 -1.41 -13.73
N THR A 14 -7.64 -1.71 -12.46
CA THR A 14 -6.39 -1.35 -11.80
C THR A 14 -5.64 -2.53 -11.20
N SER A 15 -4.33 -2.33 -11.04
CA SER A 15 -3.44 -3.11 -10.18
C SER A 15 -2.98 -2.24 -9.02
N VAL A 16 -3.29 -2.63 -7.79
CA VAL A 16 -3.12 -1.80 -6.60
C VAL A 16 -1.99 -2.32 -5.73
N ALA A 17 -1.03 -1.46 -5.39
CA ALA A 17 -0.03 -1.70 -4.38
C ALA A 17 -0.46 -1.09 -3.05
N LEU A 18 -0.59 -1.91 -2.01
CA LEU A 18 -1.00 -1.51 -0.67
C LEU A 18 0.19 -1.45 0.28
N GLY A 19 0.36 -0.33 0.98
CA GLY A 19 1.40 -0.17 1.99
C GLY A 19 1.57 1.26 2.46
N HIS A 20 2.30 1.43 3.55
CA HIS A 20 2.67 2.76 4.03
C HIS A 20 3.85 3.36 3.23
N PHE A 21 4.75 2.51 2.74
CA PHE A 21 5.87 2.86 1.88
C PHE A 21 6.84 3.91 2.44
N ASP A 22 7.03 3.94 3.75
CA ASP A 22 8.03 4.83 4.36
C ASP A 22 9.45 4.32 4.08
N GLY A 23 10.27 5.19 3.49
CA GLY A 23 11.65 4.90 3.10
C GLY A 23 11.80 4.14 1.78
N LEU A 24 10.73 3.75 1.12
CA LEU A 24 10.71 3.09 -0.21
C LEU A 24 11.88 2.10 -0.44
N HIS A 25 12.19 1.32 0.60
CA HIS A 25 13.24 0.30 0.51
C HIS A 25 12.90 -0.79 -0.53
N THR A 26 13.86 -1.65 -0.83
CA THR A 26 13.74 -2.67 -1.89
C THR A 26 12.49 -3.54 -1.77
N GLY A 27 12.05 -3.88 -0.55
CA GLY A 27 10.80 -4.60 -0.33
C GLY A 27 9.56 -3.80 -0.76
N HIS A 28 9.53 -2.50 -0.48
CA HIS A 28 8.46 -1.60 -0.94
C HIS A 28 8.47 -1.45 -2.46
N GLN A 29 9.66 -1.28 -3.06
CA GLN A 29 9.80 -1.18 -4.51
C GLN A 29 9.34 -2.47 -5.21
N LEU A 30 9.58 -3.64 -4.59
CA LEU A 30 9.12 -4.92 -5.13
C LEU A 30 7.59 -4.95 -5.23
N VAL A 31 6.87 -4.51 -4.19
CA VAL A 31 5.41 -4.43 -4.18
C VAL A 31 4.90 -3.51 -5.29
N ILE A 32 5.43 -2.28 -5.36
CA ILE A 32 5.02 -1.27 -6.35
C ILE A 32 5.35 -1.72 -7.77
N ASN A 33 6.56 -2.25 -8.01
CA ASN A 33 6.98 -2.69 -9.34
C ASN A 33 6.12 -3.84 -9.88
N ASN A 34 5.62 -4.72 -9.02
CA ASN A 34 4.70 -5.77 -9.46
C ASN A 34 3.36 -5.21 -9.93
N ALA A 35 2.82 -4.19 -9.24
CA ALA A 35 1.64 -3.48 -9.72
C ALA A 35 1.90 -2.77 -11.05
N VAL A 36 3.04 -2.09 -11.20
CA VAL A 36 3.41 -1.38 -12.44
C VAL A 36 3.58 -2.34 -13.62
N LYS A 37 4.12 -3.54 -13.42
CA LYS A 37 4.26 -4.56 -14.48
C LYS A 37 2.92 -4.96 -15.10
N CYS A 38 1.81 -4.82 -14.38
CA CYS A 38 0.47 -5.14 -14.87
C CYS A 38 -0.04 -4.19 -15.98
N LYS A 39 0.64 -3.08 -16.25
CA LYS A 39 0.39 -2.24 -17.44
C LYS A 39 0.36 -3.05 -18.73
N ARG A 40 1.24 -4.04 -18.83
CA ARG A 40 1.31 -4.93 -20.00
C ARG A 40 0.05 -5.79 -20.19
N GLN A 41 -0.78 -5.87 -19.16
CA GLN A 41 -2.05 -6.61 -19.13
C GLN A 41 -3.26 -5.66 -19.17
N GLY A 42 -3.03 -4.37 -19.43
CA GLY A 42 -4.08 -3.35 -19.49
C GLY A 42 -4.59 -2.86 -18.14
N LEU A 43 -3.88 -3.14 -17.04
CA LEU A 43 -4.24 -2.63 -15.71
C LEU A 43 -3.47 -1.34 -15.40
N SER A 44 -4.16 -0.31 -14.95
CA SER A 44 -3.54 0.93 -14.52
C SER A 44 -2.94 0.79 -13.11
N PRO A 45 -1.64 1.05 -12.91
CA PRO A 45 -1.01 0.87 -11.61
C PRO A 45 -1.38 1.98 -10.63
N VAL A 46 -1.87 1.57 -9.49
CA VAL A 46 -2.28 2.40 -8.35
C VAL A 46 -1.40 2.11 -7.15
N VAL A 47 -0.98 3.12 -6.44
CA VAL A 47 -0.47 3.01 -5.07
C VAL A 47 -1.51 3.59 -4.12
N PHE A 48 -1.88 2.84 -3.10
CA PHE A 48 -2.71 3.29 -1.99
C PHE A 48 -1.85 3.35 -0.72
N THR A 49 -1.62 4.55 -0.22
CA THR A 49 -0.74 4.83 0.91
C THR A 49 -1.30 5.96 1.79
N PHE A 50 -0.58 6.31 2.84
CA PHE A 50 -1.02 7.29 3.82
C PHE A 50 -0.03 8.43 3.96
N LYS A 51 -0.56 9.64 4.22
CA LYS A 51 0.25 10.81 4.53
C LYS A 51 1.00 10.64 5.85
N GLN A 52 0.30 10.09 6.86
CA GLN A 52 0.86 9.84 8.18
C GLN A 52 1.24 8.38 8.36
N ASN A 53 2.21 8.12 9.24
CA ASN A 53 2.47 6.75 9.69
C ASN A 53 1.29 6.27 10.55
N PRO A 54 0.59 5.19 10.17
CA PRO A 54 -0.53 4.66 10.94
C PRO A 54 -0.22 4.46 12.43
N SER A 55 0.98 4.00 12.76
CA SER A 55 1.40 3.80 14.14
C SER A 55 1.48 5.11 14.94
N CYS A 56 1.78 6.24 14.29
CA CYS A 56 1.81 7.55 14.96
C CYS A 56 0.40 8.11 15.23
N VAL A 57 -0.59 7.67 14.45
CA VAL A 57 -1.98 8.05 14.65
C VAL A 57 -2.62 7.21 15.76
N LEU A 58 -2.31 5.92 15.80
CA LEU A 58 -2.89 4.96 16.73
C LEU A 58 -2.23 4.98 18.12
N THR A 59 -1.01 5.47 18.23
CA THR A 59 -0.25 5.51 19.49
C THR A 59 0.46 6.85 19.65
N PRO A 60 0.76 7.29 20.90
CA PRO A 60 1.49 8.55 21.13
C PRO A 60 2.97 8.50 20.71
N LYS A 61 3.42 7.42 20.10
CA LYS A 61 4.82 7.26 19.66
C LYS A 61 5.10 8.16 18.45
N LYS A 62 6.10 9.01 18.56
CA LYS A 62 6.66 9.74 17.42
C LYS A 62 7.68 8.85 16.72
N ILE A 63 7.33 8.37 15.54
CA ILE A 63 8.24 7.60 14.68
C ILE A 63 8.74 8.57 13.60
N PRO A 64 10.06 8.85 13.55
CA PRO A 64 10.59 9.73 12.52
C PRO A 64 10.38 9.12 11.13
N TYR A 65 9.96 9.94 10.19
CA TYR A 65 9.88 9.53 8.79
C TYR A 65 11.27 9.32 8.22
N LEU A 66 11.42 8.35 7.34
CA LEU A 66 12.66 8.16 6.56
C LEU A 66 12.76 9.16 5.41
N TYR A 67 11.62 9.57 4.88
CA TYR A 67 11.49 10.61 3.84
C TYR A 67 10.31 11.51 4.14
N ASP A 68 10.43 12.76 3.72
CA ASP A 68 9.27 13.65 3.64
C ASP A 68 8.24 13.12 2.66
N ASN A 69 6.97 13.45 2.89
CA ASN A 69 5.88 12.96 2.07
C ASN A 69 5.99 13.37 0.59
N SER A 70 6.51 14.55 0.29
CA SER A 70 6.79 15.01 -1.08
C SER A 70 7.81 14.13 -1.78
N VAL A 71 8.90 13.79 -1.08
CA VAL A 71 9.96 12.91 -1.59
C VAL A 71 9.42 11.51 -1.86
N LYS A 72 8.57 10.99 -0.96
CA LYS A 72 7.87 9.71 -1.18
C LYS A 72 7.07 9.73 -2.49
N CYS A 73 6.29 10.78 -2.72
CA CYS A 73 5.47 10.92 -3.93
C CYS A 73 6.34 10.94 -5.20
N GLU A 74 7.44 11.70 -5.20
CA GLU A 74 8.37 11.76 -6.34
C GLU A 74 9.00 10.39 -6.66
N TYR A 75 9.41 9.64 -5.64
CA TYR A 75 9.97 8.30 -5.85
C TYR A 75 8.94 7.31 -6.39
N ILE A 76 7.70 7.36 -5.90
CA ILE A 76 6.61 6.53 -6.40
C ILE A 76 6.33 6.84 -7.88
N GLU A 77 6.33 8.12 -8.26
CA GLU A 77 6.17 8.54 -9.65
C GLU A 77 7.26 7.97 -10.56
N LYS A 78 8.52 8.04 -10.12
CA LYS A 78 9.66 7.50 -10.87
C LYS A 78 9.57 5.98 -11.10
N LEU A 79 8.85 5.25 -10.26
CA LEU A 79 8.60 3.82 -10.45
C LEU A 79 7.56 3.54 -11.55
N GLY A 80 6.88 4.55 -12.08
CA GLY A 80 5.93 4.40 -13.17
C GLY A 80 4.48 4.20 -12.75
N VAL A 81 4.13 4.56 -11.53
CA VAL A 81 2.75 4.59 -11.00
C VAL A 81 1.94 5.66 -11.74
N GLU A 82 0.67 5.36 -12.02
CA GLU A 82 -0.24 6.29 -12.71
C GLU A 82 -1.17 7.03 -11.74
N HIS A 83 -1.57 6.37 -10.67
CA HIS A 83 -2.48 6.92 -9.66
C HIS A 83 -1.92 6.69 -8.27
N LEU A 84 -1.74 7.75 -7.50
CA LEU A 84 -1.30 7.71 -6.11
C LEU A 84 -2.39 8.23 -5.20
N PHE A 85 -3.02 7.35 -4.43
CA PHE A 85 -3.90 7.71 -3.32
C PHE A 85 -3.03 7.87 -2.07
N ASN A 86 -2.77 9.12 -1.71
CA ASN A 86 -1.97 9.49 -0.55
C ASN A 86 -2.90 10.07 0.52
N ILE A 87 -3.62 9.19 1.19
CA ILE A 87 -4.81 9.48 1.99
C ILE A 87 -4.44 9.77 3.45
N ASP A 88 -5.25 10.59 4.12
CA ASP A 88 -5.18 10.69 5.57
C ASP A 88 -5.62 9.34 6.18
N PHE A 89 -4.78 8.77 7.06
CA PHE A 89 -5.07 7.45 7.64
C PHE A 89 -6.38 7.43 8.44
N THR A 90 -6.77 8.57 9.03
CA THR A 90 -8.03 8.69 9.78
C THR A 90 -9.26 8.40 8.93
N THR A 91 -9.17 8.56 7.62
CA THR A 91 -10.26 8.27 6.67
C THR A 91 -10.66 6.79 6.68
N VAL A 92 -9.71 5.88 6.90
CA VAL A 92 -9.92 4.43 6.80
C VAL A 92 -9.67 3.67 8.11
N MET A 93 -9.13 4.32 9.14
CA MET A 93 -8.68 3.63 10.37
C MET A 93 -9.78 2.87 11.12
N ASN A 94 -11.03 3.30 11.01
CA ASN A 94 -12.19 2.66 11.65
C ASN A 94 -13.00 1.79 10.69
N MET A 95 -12.56 1.66 9.44
CA MET A 95 -13.23 0.87 8.41
C MET A 95 -13.01 -0.62 8.67
N SER A 96 -14.07 -1.43 8.55
CA SER A 96 -13.93 -2.88 8.63
C SER A 96 -13.08 -3.41 7.46
N ALA A 97 -12.48 -4.59 7.64
CA ALA A 97 -11.74 -5.24 6.55
C ALA A 97 -12.63 -5.48 5.32
N ASN A 98 -13.87 -5.92 5.55
CA ASN A 98 -14.83 -6.12 4.48
C ASN A 98 -15.17 -4.84 3.74
N ASP A 99 -15.44 -3.74 4.45
CA ASP A 99 -15.75 -2.46 3.82
C ASP A 99 -14.55 -1.89 3.04
N PHE A 100 -13.34 -2.06 3.55
CA PHE A 100 -12.13 -1.66 2.82
C PHE A 100 -12.02 -2.40 1.48
N VAL A 101 -12.27 -3.71 1.48
CA VAL A 101 -12.23 -4.49 0.24
C VAL A 101 -13.38 -4.13 -0.69
N THR A 102 -14.62 -4.09 -0.20
CA THR A 102 -15.80 -3.88 -1.05
C THR A 102 -15.93 -2.44 -1.53
N GLU A 103 -15.77 -1.45 -0.65
CA GLU A 103 -15.97 -0.05 -1.00
C GLU A 103 -14.73 0.57 -1.64
N ILE A 104 -13.52 0.29 -1.10
CA ILE A 104 -12.31 0.91 -1.61
C ILE A 104 -11.74 0.12 -2.78
N LEU A 105 -11.29 -1.13 -2.55
CA LEU A 105 -10.60 -1.87 -3.59
C LEU A 105 -11.49 -2.21 -4.77
N HIS A 106 -12.69 -2.69 -4.51
CA HIS A 106 -13.61 -3.11 -5.58
C HIS A 106 -14.32 -1.93 -6.24
N LYS A 107 -15.09 -1.14 -5.48
CA LYS A 107 -15.95 -0.10 -6.06
C LYS A 107 -15.18 1.15 -6.47
N LYS A 108 -14.28 1.66 -5.62
CA LYS A 108 -13.57 2.91 -5.89
C LYS A 108 -12.36 2.72 -6.79
N LEU A 109 -11.51 1.75 -6.50
CA LEU A 109 -10.27 1.54 -7.25
C LEU A 109 -10.43 0.59 -8.44
N ASN A 110 -11.58 -0.07 -8.61
CA ASN A 110 -11.81 -1.07 -9.66
C ASN A 110 -10.64 -2.08 -9.76
N ALA A 111 -10.16 -2.52 -8.60
CA ALA A 111 -9.00 -3.40 -8.50
C ALA A 111 -9.29 -4.76 -9.12
N LYS A 112 -8.37 -5.25 -9.95
CA LYS A 112 -8.34 -6.61 -10.48
C LYS A 112 -7.20 -7.40 -9.88
N ARG A 113 -6.17 -6.72 -9.42
CA ARG A 113 -5.01 -7.32 -8.79
C ARG A 113 -4.50 -6.42 -7.66
N VAL A 114 -4.17 -7.03 -6.53
CA VAL A 114 -3.67 -6.33 -5.34
C VAL A 114 -2.34 -6.95 -4.92
N TYR A 115 -1.37 -6.10 -4.66
CA TYR A 115 -0.04 -6.46 -4.16
C TYR A 115 0.20 -5.84 -2.80
N CYS A 116 0.70 -6.62 -1.86
CA CYS A 116 1.09 -6.16 -0.54
C CYS A 116 2.33 -6.91 -0.02
N GLY A 117 2.94 -6.41 1.01
CA GLY A 117 4.00 -7.15 1.71
C GLY A 117 3.43 -8.28 2.55
N PHE A 118 4.24 -9.29 2.84
CA PHE A 118 3.84 -10.48 3.62
C PHE A 118 3.27 -10.16 5.02
N ASN A 119 3.67 -9.03 5.58
CA ASN A 119 3.26 -8.55 6.91
C ASN A 119 2.22 -7.44 6.86
N TYR A 120 1.51 -7.30 5.74
CA TYR A 120 0.47 -6.29 5.60
C TYR A 120 -0.72 -6.56 6.52
N HIS A 121 -1.17 -5.51 7.20
CA HIS A 121 -2.36 -5.52 8.06
C HIS A 121 -3.26 -4.35 7.69
N PHE A 122 -4.57 -4.56 7.84
CA PHE A 122 -5.59 -3.56 7.49
C PHE A 122 -6.87 -3.76 8.30
N GLY A 123 -7.87 -2.93 8.02
CA GLY A 123 -9.13 -2.93 8.76
C GLY A 123 -8.99 -2.29 10.14
N SER A 124 -10.11 -2.07 10.80
CA SER A 124 -10.15 -1.46 12.12
C SER A 124 -9.29 -2.24 13.12
N GLY A 125 -8.41 -1.54 13.81
CA GLY A 125 -7.45 -2.15 14.74
C GLY A 125 -6.33 -2.97 14.08
N GLY A 126 -6.22 -2.99 12.75
CA GLY A 126 -5.20 -3.75 12.02
C GLY A 126 -5.29 -5.27 12.21
N ILE A 127 -6.49 -5.78 12.47
CA ILE A 127 -6.71 -7.20 12.78
C ILE A 127 -6.69 -8.13 11.57
N ALA A 128 -6.96 -7.60 10.38
CA ALA A 128 -6.93 -8.34 9.12
C ALA A 128 -5.51 -8.40 8.55
N ASN A 129 -5.15 -9.52 7.95
CA ASN A 129 -3.85 -9.80 7.35
C ASN A 129 -3.99 -10.15 5.86
N CYS A 130 -2.89 -10.59 5.24
CA CYS A 130 -2.87 -10.99 3.81
C CYS A 130 -3.82 -12.16 3.49
N GLU A 131 -4.00 -13.10 4.40
CA GLU A 131 -4.92 -14.22 4.22
C GLU A 131 -6.36 -13.74 4.23
N THR A 132 -6.75 -12.93 5.20
CA THR A 132 -8.06 -12.26 5.25
C THR A 132 -8.32 -11.44 3.98
N LEU A 133 -7.31 -10.69 3.51
CA LEU A 133 -7.42 -9.91 2.28
C LEU A 133 -7.70 -10.82 1.07
N ARG A 134 -7.00 -11.93 0.96
CA ARG A 134 -7.18 -12.91 -0.12
C ARG A 134 -8.58 -13.52 -0.10
N ASP A 135 -9.05 -13.91 1.08
CA ASP A 135 -10.38 -14.51 1.24
C ASP A 135 -11.49 -13.52 0.86
N LEU A 136 -11.42 -12.27 1.35
CA LEU A 136 -12.42 -11.25 1.02
C LEU A 136 -12.40 -10.83 -0.46
N CYS A 137 -11.24 -10.87 -1.09
CA CYS A 137 -11.07 -10.52 -2.50
C CYS A 137 -11.50 -11.63 -3.46
N SER A 138 -11.50 -12.90 -3.03
CA SER A 138 -11.77 -14.05 -3.88
C SER A 138 -13.17 -14.00 -4.51
N ASP A 139 -14.17 -13.55 -3.76
CA ASP A 139 -15.57 -13.45 -4.23
C ASP A 139 -15.81 -12.25 -5.16
N LEU A 140 -14.83 -11.37 -5.33
CA LEU A 140 -14.90 -10.13 -6.11
C LEU A 140 -14.03 -10.16 -7.37
N ASP A 141 -13.50 -11.32 -7.75
CA ASP A 141 -12.55 -11.49 -8.86
C ASP A 141 -11.32 -10.58 -8.74
N ILE A 142 -10.83 -10.39 -7.53
CA ILE A 142 -9.61 -9.64 -7.24
C ILE A 142 -8.51 -10.62 -6.81
N GLU A 143 -7.46 -10.72 -7.61
CA GLU A 143 -6.29 -11.51 -7.28
C GLU A 143 -5.42 -10.79 -6.24
N VAL A 144 -5.00 -11.48 -5.18
CA VAL A 144 -4.12 -10.93 -4.14
C VAL A 144 -2.79 -11.66 -4.12
N VAL A 145 -1.71 -10.89 -4.23
CA VAL A 145 -0.34 -11.40 -4.17
C VAL A 145 0.39 -10.75 -3.00
N ALA A 146 0.65 -11.54 -1.96
CA ALA A 146 1.50 -11.13 -0.85
C ALA A 146 2.96 -11.47 -1.18
N LEU A 147 3.83 -10.45 -1.19
CA LEU A 147 5.22 -10.61 -1.56
C LEU A 147 6.10 -10.92 -0.34
N PRO A 148 7.09 -11.81 -0.48
CA PRO A 148 8.01 -12.12 0.60
C PRO A 148 8.90 -10.92 0.95
N PRO A 149 9.52 -10.91 2.14
CA PRO A 149 10.45 -9.85 2.50
C PRO A 149 11.66 -9.82 1.56
N ALA A 150 12.11 -8.61 1.20
CA ALA A 150 13.43 -8.44 0.62
C ALA A 150 14.47 -8.65 1.72
N MET A 151 15.53 -9.41 1.42
CA MET A 151 16.55 -9.80 2.40
C MET A 151 17.85 -9.04 2.16
N PHE A 152 18.54 -8.71 3.23
CA PHE A 152 19.91 -8.20 3.22
C PHE A 152 20.69 -8.81 4.37
N ASN A 153 21.80 -9.53 4.06
CA ASN A 153 22.58 -10.30 5.04
C ASN A 153 21.71 -11.24 5.88
N ASP A 154 20.86 -12.04 5.22
CA ASP A 154 19.95 -13.03 5.83
C ASP A 154 18.89 -12.44 6.79
N GLU A 155 18.69 -11.14 6.77
CA GLU A 155 17.67 -10.47 7.56
C GLU A 155 16.70 -9.65 6.68
N PRO A 156 15.39 -9.59 7.05
CA PRO A 156 14.41 -8.79 6.33
C PRO A 156 14.76 -7.30 6.35
N ILE A 157 14.65 -6.66 5.18
CA ILE A 157 14.71 -5.20 5.08
C ILE A 157 13.38 -4.64 5.56
N SER A 158 13.43 -3.68 6.47
CA SER A 158 12.25 -2.97 6.97
C SER A 158 12.57 -1.51 7.31
N SER A 159 11.56 -0.65 7.28
CA SER A 159 11.71 0.75 7.69
C SER A 159 12.22 0.89 9.14
N THR A 160 11.82 -0.03 10.02
CA THR A 160 12.29 -0.06 11.42
C THR A 160 13.78 -0.35 11.49
N ARG A 161 14.26 -1.34 10.73
CA ARG A 161 15.68 -1.69 10.66
C ARG A 161 16.51 -0.55 10.06
N ILE A 162 16.02 0.09 9.00
CA ILE A 162 16.70 1.23 8.39
C ILE A 162 16.83 2.37 9.41
N ARG A 163 15.78 2.70 10.16
CA ARG A 163 15.86 3.72 11.22
C ARG A 163 16.89 3.39 12.30
N HIS A 164 17.07 2.11 12.60
CA HIS A 164 18.07 1.69 13.57
C HIS A 164 19.51 2.00 13.10
N TYR A 165 19.77 1.86 11.80
CA TYR A 165 21.11 2.12 11.24
C TYR A 165 21.42 3.59 10.95
N ILE A 166 20.39 4.46 10.86
CA ILE A 166 20.58 5.90 10.62
C ILE A 166 20.80 6.68 11.91
N LYS A 167 20.55 6.10 13.07
CA LYS A 167 20.83 6.70 14.39
C LYS A 167 22.31 6.62 14.71
#